data_0d91831c063d2501d95e8adea6b5954e
#
_entry.id   0d91831c063d2501d95e8adea6b5954e
#
_cell.length_a   1.000
_cell.length_b   1.000
_cell.length_c   1.000
_cell.angle_alpha   90.00
_cell.angle_beta   90.00
_cell.angle_gamma   90.00
#
_symmetry.space_group_name_H-M   'P 1'
#
loop_
_entity.id
_entity.type
_entity.pdbx_description
1 polymer ?
#
loop_
_entity_poly.entity_id
_entity_poly.type
_entity_poly.pdbx_seq_one_letter_code
_entity_poly.pdbx_strand_id
1 'polypeptide(L)'
;MKIFGTITLALCVAAAVSCAPQNNEKEEGMKKTNEVIETIMARRSIRQYKAEPVARETMDTILMCGINAPNGMNRQSWEVRVVDKPESVAKLKELMVKANPDAKPEAVEGCFRNAPTLVFVANDPSYDFSAIDCGLLSENVMLSAWSLGVGSVCLGSPIRYIRNSPEALEMLGFSEGYNPIICIGLGYPMENPDAKPRDESKVKFVE
;
A
#
# COMPACT_ATOMS: atom_id res chain seq x y z
N MET A 1 80.48 1.81 51.01
CA MET A 1 79.13 1.21 51.17
C MET A 1 78.13 2.27 50.64
N LYS A 2 77.64 2.05 49.47
CA LYS A 2 76.86 3.08 48.69
C LYS A 2 75.35 2.89 48.99
N ILE A 3 74.73 3.94 49.43
CA ILE A 3 73.27 3.99 49.64
C ILE A 3 72.70 4.81 48.47
N PHE A 4 71.89 4.18 47.62
CA PHE A 4 71.13 4.82 46.56
C PHE A 4 69.82 5.31 47.12
N GLY A 5 69.61 6.62 47.05
CA GLY A 5 68.33 7.26 47.33
C GLY A 5 67.49 7.32 46.05
N THR A 6 66.28 6.78 46.05
CA THR A 6 65.30 6.81 44.97
C THR A 6 64.44 8.09 45.10
N ILE A 7 64.55 8.95 44.12
CA ILE A 7 63.69 10.15 44.03
C ILE A 7 62.42 9.75 43.28
N THR A 8 61.29 9.81 43.97
CA THR A 8 59.97 9.61 43.37
C THR A 8 59.45 10.93 42.82
N LEU A 9 59.34 11.03 41.50
CA LEU A 9 58.78 12.20 40.82
C LEU A 9 57.26 12.03 40.76
N ALA A 10 56.52 12.85 41.48
CA ALA A 10 55.06 12.91 41.43
C ALA A 10 54.62 13.73 40.19
N LEU A 11 53.99 13.08 39.24
CA LEU A 11 53.44 13.71 38.04
C LEU A 11 52.00 14.14 38.35
N CYS A 12 51.74 15.44 38.56
CA CYS A 12 50.39 16.00 38.65
C CYS A 12 49.79 16.09 37.23
N VAL A 13 48.82 15.21 36.92
CA VAL A 13 48.01 15.31 35.71
C VAL A 13 46.84 16.25 36.04
N ALA A 14 46.88 17.45 35.49
CA ALA A 14 45.73 18.38 35.53
C ALA A 14 44.70 17.90 34.52
N ALA A 15 43.58 17.40 35.01
CA ALA A 15 42.41 17.10 34.15
C ALA A 15 41.73 18.40 33.74
N ALA A 16 41.92 18.80 32.49
CA ALA A 16 41.13 19.85 31.89
C ALA A 16 39.71 19.32 31.63
N VAL A 17 38.76 19.75 32.44
CA VAL A 17 37.31 19.57 32.17
C VAL A 17 36.94 20.46 31.01
N SER A 18 36.84 19.90 29.83
CA SER A 18 36.29 20.57 28.67
C SER A 18 34.76 20.62 28.81
N CYS A 19 34.22 21.78 29.14
CA CYS A 19 32.79 22.07 29.00
C CYS A 19 32.47 22.18 27.52
N ALA A 20 32.05 21.07 26.90
CA ALA A 20 31.37 21.13 25.61
C ALA A 20 29.97 21.73 25.82
N PRO A 21 29.50 22.63 24.95
CA PRO A 21 28.14 23.10 25.02
C PRO A 21 27.18 21.94 24.81
N GLN A 22 26.32 21.68 25.81
CA GLN A 22 25.16 20.79 25.62
C GLN A 22 24.25 21.47 24.58
N ASN A 23 24.28 20.92 23.36
CA ASN A 23 23.21 21.16 22.42
C ASN A 23 21.93 20.57 23.04
N ASN A 24 21.10 21.44 23.55
CA ASN A 24 19.69 21.14 23.78
C ASN A 24 19.02 21.02 22.40
N GLU A 25 19.28 19.94 21.68
CA GLU A 25 18.36 19.44 20.70
C GLU A 25 17.11 19.07 21.49
N LYS A 26 16.03 19.85 21.27
CA LYS A 26 14.68 19.46 21.68
C LYS A 26 14.52 18.02 21.20
N GLU A 27 14.43 17.06 22.13
CA GLU A 27 13.88 15.75 21.86
C GLU A 27 12.46 15.99 21.32
N GLU A 28 12.32 16.12 20.00
CA GLU A 28 11.06 15.84 19.34
C GLU A 28 10.70 14.43 19.75
N GLY A 29 9.65 14.32 20.59
CA GLY A 29 9.27 13.08 21.23
C GLY A 29 9.24 11.97 20.19
N MET A 30 10.15 11.01 20.32
CA MET A 30 10.34 9.89 19.41
C MET A 30 8.99 9.19 19.28
N LYS A 31 8.29 9.40 18.15
CA LYS A 31 7.02 8.72 17.84
C LYS A 31 7.29 7.22 17.95
N LYS A 32 6.51 6.50 18.75
CA LYS A 32 6.62 5.04 18.85
C LYS A 32 6.50 4.48 17.44
N THR A 33 7.42 3.58 17.05
CA THR A 33 7.41 2.92 15.76
C THR A 33 7.53 1.41 15.91
N ASN A 34 7.08 0.67 14.93
CA ASN A 34 7.27 -0.76 14.74
C ASN A 34 7.06 -1.06 13.25
N GLU A 35 7.29 -2.30 12.83
CA GLU A 35 7.17 -2.72 11.43
C GLU A 35 5.81 -2.37 10.79
N VAL A 36 4.71 -2.43 11.54
CA VAL A 36 3.37 -2.07 11.03
C VAL A 36 3.29 -0.58 10.75
N ILE A 37 3.72 0.25 11.71
CA ILE A 37 3.73 1.71 11.55
C ILE A 37 4.63 2.11 10.39
N GLU A 38 5.82 1.52 10.30
CA GLU A 38 6.78 1.76 9.22
C GLU A 38 6.19 1.40 7.85
N THR A 39 5.51 0.25 7.74
CA THR A 39 4.82 -0.16 6.51
C THR A 39 3.75 0.85 6.10
N ILE A 40 2.90 1.28 7.03
CA ILE A 40 1.86 2.29 6.78
C ILE A 40 2.47 3.60 6.30
N MET A 41 3.52 4.07 6.97
CA MET A 41 4.17 5.35 6.66
C MET A 41 5.00 5.29 5.37
N ALA A 42 5.57 4.13 5.04
CA ALA A 42 6.43 3.93 3.87
C ALA A 42 5.64 3.62 2.59
N ARG A 43 4.45 3.01 2.68
CA ARG A 43 3.68 2.63 1.49
C ARG A 43 3.43 3.83 0.56
N ARG A 44 3.62 3.57 -0.74
CA ARG A 44 3.37 4.56 -1.81
C ARG A 44 2.43 3.99 -2.87
N SER A 45 1.75 4.87 -3.58
CA SER A 45 0.99 4.51 -4.78
C SER A 45 1.96 4.38 -5.95
N ILE A 46 2.23 3.16 -6.35
CA ILE A 46 3.13 2.80 -7.45
C ILE A 46 2.34 2.73 -8.77
N ARG A 47 2.87 3.29 -9.84
CA ARG A 47 2.24 3.34 -11.17
C ARG A 47 3.15 2.90 -12.30
N GLN A 48 4.39 2.49 -11.95
CA GLN A 48 5.36 1.91 -12.87
C GLN A 48 5.81 0.57 -12.29
N TYR A 49 5.68 -0.48 -13.09
CA TYR A 49 5.88 -1.85 -12.66
C TYR A 49 6.74 -2.62 -13.66
N LYS A 50 7.42 -3.65 -13.19
CA LYS A 50 7.94 -4.69 -14.06
C LYS A 50 6.78 -5.40 -14.76
N ALA A 51 7.06 -6.01 -15.93
CA ALA A 51 6.03 -6.67 -16.73
C ALA A 51 5.55 -8.00 -16.12
N GLU A 52 6.33 -8.62 -15.25
CA GLU A 52 6.01 -9.90 -14.63
C GLU A 52 4.86 -9.75 -13.63
N PRO A 53 3.87 -10.65 -13.65
CA PRO A 53 2.83 -10.70 -12.62
C PRO A 53 3.40 -10.99 -11.23
N VAL A 54 2.66 -10.63 -10.20
CA VAL A 54 3.00 -11.02 -8.82
C VAL A 54 2.91 -12.54 -8.68
N ALA A 55 3.95 -13.14 -8.09
CA ALA A 55 4.00 -14.58 -7.89
C ALA A 55 2.76 -15.07 -7.11
N ARG A 56 2.21 -16.23 -7.51
CA ARG A 56 0.95 -16.77 -6.95
C ARG A 56 1.00 -16.95 -5.44
N GLU A 57 2.08 -17.49 -4.90
CA GLU A 57 2.26 -17.67 -3.45
C GLU A 57 2.23 -16.34 -2.69
N THR A 58 2.87 -15.29 -3.26
CA THR A 58 2.84 -13.94 -2.71
C THR A 58 1.42 -13.37 -2.77
N MET A 59 0.70 -13.56 -3.89
CA MET A 59 -0.69 -13.13 -4.01
C MET A 59 -1.61 -13.83 -3.02
N ASP A 60 -1.46 -15.13 -2.81
CA ASP A 60 -2.26 -15.89 -1.85
C ASP A 60 -2.08 -15.32 -0.43
N THR A 61 -0.83 -14.96 -0.04
CA THR A 61 -0.55 -14.31 1.23
C THR A 61 -1.20 -12.92 1.33
N ILE A 62 -1.09 -12.10 0.28
CA ILE A 62 -1.70 -10.76 0.21
C ILE A 62 -3.22 -10.85 0.35
N LEU A 63 -3.84 -11.77 -0.36
CA LEU A 63 -5.30 -11.95 -0.32
C LEU A 63 -5.77 -12.45 1.04
N MET A 64 -5.03 -13.37 1.67
CA MET A 64 -5.31 -13.81 3.04
C MET A 64 -5.26 -12.65 4.04
N CYS A 65 -4.29 -11.74 3.92
CA CYS A 65 -4.26 -10.51 4.72
C CYS A 65 -5.47 -9.63 4.43
N GLY A 66 -5.85 -9.51 3.16
CA GLY A 66 -7.02 -8.74 2.74
C GLY A 66 -8.31 -9.21 3.41
N ILE A 67 -8.63 -10.49 3.28
CA ILE A 67 -9.88 -11.05 3.84
C ILE A 67 -9.92 -11.11 5.38
N ASN A 68 -8.77 -10.94 6.05
CA ASN A 68 -8.70 -10.78 7.50
C ASN A 68 -9.01 -9.35 7.98
N ALA A 69 -9.35 -8.43 7.09
CA ALA A 69 -9.83 -7.12 7.49
C ALA A 69 -11.13 -7.23 8.31
N PRO A 70 -11.33 -6.33 9.28
CA PRO A 70 -12.61 -6.29 10.00
C PRO A 70 -13.74 -5.96 9.03
N ASN A 71 -14.91 -6.56 9.27
CA ASN A 71 -16.11 -6.30 8.48
C ASN A 71 -17.36 -6.38 9.37
N GLY A 72 -18.42 -5.67 8.97
CA GLY A 72 -19.60 -5.54 9.78
C GLY A 72 -20.29 -6.88 10.04
N MET A 73 -20.43 -7.25 11.32
CA MET A 73 -21.05 -8.50 11.79
C MET A 73 -20.48 -9.78 11.14
N ASN A 74 -19.25 -9.73 10.66
CA ASN A 74 -18.62 -10.81 9.89
C ASN A 74 -19.45 -11.27 8.68
N ARG A 75 -20.13 -10.33 8.02
CA ARG A 75 -20.97 -10.64 6.85
C ARG A 75 -20.17 -10.97 5.62
N GLN A 76 -18.92 -10.49 5.55
CA GLN A 76 -18.03 -10.71 4.40
C GLN A 76 -18.74 -10.33 3.09
N SER A 77 -19.40 -9.15 3.09
CA SER A 77 -20.23 -8.63 2.01
C SER A 77 -19.41 -8.08 0.84
N TRP A 78 -18.34 -8.79 0.50
CA TRP A 78 -17.40 -8.47 -0.57
C TRP A 78 -17.05 -9.74 -1.35
N GLU A 79 -16.71 -9.55 -2.61
CA GLU A 79 -16.07 -10.56 -3.45
C GLU A 79 -14.80 -9.99 -4.08
N VAL A 80 -13.81 -10.86 -4.27
CA VAL A 80 -12.51 -10.49 -4.84
C VAL A 80 -12.26 -11.32 -6.10
N ARG A 81 -11.78 -10.65 -7.17
CA ARG A 81 -11.32 -11.31 -8.41
C ARG A 81 -9.94 -10.82 -8.76
N VAL A 82 -9.08 -11.74 -9.11
CA VAL A 82 -7.69 -11.46 -9.54
C VAL A 82 -7.55 -11.74 -11.02
N VAL A 83 -6.98 -10.79 -11.75
CA VAL A 83 -6.64 -10.93 -13.17
C VAL A 83 -5.13 -10.70 -13.29
N ASP A 84 -4.38 -11.79 -13.51
CA ASP A 84 -2.92 -11.81 -13.49
C ASP A 84 -2.30 -12.43 -14.77
N LYS A 85 -3.14 -12.94 -15.69
CA LYS A 85 -2.69 -13.44 -16.98
C LYS A 85 -2.66 -12.28 -17.98
N PRO A 86 -1.54 -12.07 -18.70
CA PRO A 86 -1.43 -10.99 -19.68
C PRO A 86 -2.56 -10.97 -20.71
N GLU A 87 -2.95 -12.16 -21.20
CA GLU A 87 -4.05 -12.31 -22.15
C GLU A 87 -5.40 -11.92 -21.56
N SER A 88 -5.64 -12.19 -20.28
CA SER A 88 -6.87 -11.81 -19.58
C SER A 88 -6.92 -10.30 -19.33
N VAL A 89 -5.80 -9.68 -18.97
CA VAL A 89 -5.69 -8.22 -18.83
C VAL A 89 -5.92 -7.53 -20.19
N ALA A 90 -5.35 -8.05 -21.28
CA ALA A 90 -5.54 -7.54 -22.62
C ALA A 90 -7.01 -7.66 -23.06
N LYS A 91 -7.64 -8.81 -22.84
CA LYS A 91 -9.05 -9.04 -23.16
C LYS A 91 -9.97 -8.11 -22.38
N LEU A 92 -9.70 -7.90 -21.11
CA LEU A 92 -10.48 -6.97 -20.27
C LEU A 92 -10.40 -5.54 -20.83
N LYS A 93 -9.21 -5.07 -21.23
CA LYS A 93 -9.03 -3.75 -21.86
C LYS A 93 -9.84 -3.65 -23.16
N GLU A 94 -9.77 -4.65 -24.05
CA GLU A 94 -10.53 -4.68 -25.30
C GLU A 94 -12.04 -4.54 -25.07
N LEU A 95 -12.59 -5.34 -24.14
CA LEU A 95 -14.01 -5.31 -23.78
C LEU A 95 -14.42 -3.93 -23.21
N MET A 96 -13.58 -3.33 -22.38
CA MET A 96 -13.82 -2.02 -21.82
C MET A 96 -13.77 -0.91 -22.88
N VAL A 97 -12.82 -0.95 -23.82
CA VAL A 97 -12.75 0.00 -24.94
C VAL A 97 -14.01 -0.10 -25.79
N LYS A 98 -14.41 -1.31 -26.19
CA LYS A 98 -15.62 -1.56 -26.96
C LYS A 98 -16.89 -0.98 -26.32
N ALA A 99 -17.00 -1.10 -24.99
CA ALA A 99 -18.18 -0.66 -24.23
C ALA A 99 -18.19 0.84 -23.89
N ASN A 100 -17.11 1.58 -24.16
CA ASN A 100 -16.99 2.99 -23.86
C ASN A 100 -16.57 3.80 -25.12
N PRO A 101 -17.40 3.83 -26.18
CA PRO A 101 -17.04 4.44 -27.46
C PRO A 101 -16.81 5.95 -27.37
N ASP A 102 -17.41 6.63 -26.39
CA ASP A 102 -17.23 8.06 -26.15
C ASP A 102 -15.92 8.41 -25.41
N ALA A 103 -15.23 7.42 -24.86
CA ALA A 103 -13.96 7.61 -24.20
C ALA A 103 -12.80 7.42 -25.20
N LYS A 104 -11.71 8.18 -24.99
CA LYS A 104 -10.49 7.96 -25.76
C LYS A 104 -9.94 6.56 -25.44
N PRO A 105 -9.66 5.70 -26.45
CA PRO A 105 -9.15 4.34 -26.22
C PRO A 105 -7.95 4.31 -25.29
N GLU A 106 -7.00 5.24 -25.47
CA GLU A 106 -5.77 5.32 -24.66
C GLU A 106 -6.07 5.60 -23.18
N ALA A 107 -7.15 6.32 -22.89
CA ALA A 107 -7.57 6.59 -21.50
C ALA A 107 -8.16 5.34 -20.84
N VAL A 108 -8.88 4.51 -21.61
CA VAL A 108 -9.43 3.23 -21.13
C VAL A 108 -8.30 2.22 -20.95
N GLU A 109 -7.45 2.03 -21.97
CA GLU A 109 -6.31 1.10 -21.91
C GLU A 109 -5.29 1.45 -20.80
N GLY A 110 -5.04 2.76 -20.62
CA GLY A 110 -4.12 3.28 -19.61
C GLY A 110 -4.68 3.33 -18.18
N CYS A 111 -5.96 3.00 -17.97
CA CYS A 111 -6.60 3.10 -16.65
C CYS A 111 -6.00 2.17 -15.60
N PHE A 112 -5.39 1.06 -16.01
CA PHE A 112 -4.71 0.10 -15.12
C PHE A 112 -3.26 0.46 -14.80
N ARG A 113 -2.72 1.56 -15.35
CA ARG A 113 -1.32 1.98 -15.14
C ARG A 113 -0.30 0.89 -15.47
N ASN A 114 -0.61 0.04 -16.45
CA ASN A 114 0.20 -1.12 -16.84
C ASN A 114 0.54 -2.09 -15.69
N ALA A 115 -0.29 -2.11 -14.63
CA ALA A 115 -0.14 -3.09 -13.58
C ALA A 115 -0.34 -4.51 -14.16
N PRO A 116 0.62 -5.43 -13.93
CA PRO A 116 0.54 -6.80 -14.49
C PRO A 116 -0.45 -7.68 -13.73
N THR A 117 -0.82 -7.29 -12.51
CA THR A 117 -1.81 -7.98 -11.68
C THR A 117 -2.87 -6.99 -11.24
N LEU A 118 -4.12 -7.35 -11.41
CA LEU A 118 -5.28 -6.53 -11.04
C LEU A 118 -6.13 -7.29 -10.02
N VAL A 119 -6.51 -6.61 -8.95
CA VAL A 119 -7.46 -7.12 -7.95
C VAL A 119 -8.70 -6.25 -7.99
N PHE A 120 -9.83 -6.83 -8.35
CA PHE A 120 -11.14 -6.20 -8.30
C PHE A 120 -11.86 -6.61 -7.04
N VAL A 121 -12.42 -5.64 -6.34
CA VAL A 121 -13.24 -5.84 -5.15
C VAL A 121 -14.65 -5.34 -5.47
N ALA A 122 -15.62 -6.21 -5.30
CA ALA A 122 -17.04 -5.92 -5.46
C ALA A 122 -17.74 -5.97 -4.11
N ASN A 123 -18.76 -5.15 -3.93
CA ASN A 123 -19.58 -5.10 -2.72
C ASN A 123 -20.99 -5.63 -2.97
N ASP A 124 -21.63 -6.16 -1.94
CA ASP A 124 -23.06 -6.37 -1.87
C ASP A 124 -23.76 -5.07 -1.45
N PRO A 125 -24.41 -4.31 -2.35
CA PRO A 125 -25.04 -3.04 -2.03
C PRO A 125 -26.29 -3.16 -1.15
N SER A 126 -26.80 -4.37 -0.90
CA SER A 126 -27.90 -4.61 0.04
C SER A 126 -27.49 -4.41 1.50
N TYR A 127 -26.18 -4.32 1.77
CA TYR A 127 -25.63 -4.06 3.08
C TYR A 127 -24.92 -2.70 3.15
N ASP A 128 -25.41 -1.79 3.97
CA ASP A 128 -24.99 -0.39 4.02
C ASP A 128 -23.48 -0.21 4.29
N PHE A 129 -22.86 -1.12 5.08
CA PHE A 129 -21.43 -1.03 5.40
C PHE A 129 -20.52 -1.77 4.40
N SER A 130 -21.07 -2.43 3.39
CA SER A 130 -20.28 -3.24 2.44
C SER A 130 -19.18 -2.46 1.72
N ALA A 131 -19.43 -1.20 1.37
CA ALA A 131 -18.42 -0.35 0.75
C ALA A 131 -17.26 0.01 1.71
N ILE A 132 -17.55 0.17 2.99
CA ILE A 132 -16.55 0.39 4.05
C ILE A 132 -15.72 -0.87 4.22
N ASP A 133 -16.37 -2.04 4.34
CA ASP A 133 -15.73 -3.35 4.45
C ASP A 133 -14.76 -3.61 3.28
N CYS A 134 -15.17 -3.27 2.05
CA CYS A 134 -14.30 -3.34 0.87
C CYS A 134 -13.10 -2.40 0.96
N GLY A 135 -13.27 -1.21 1.52
CA GLY A 135 -12.16 -0.27 1.75
C GLY A 135 -11.14 -0.81 2.75
N LEU A 136 -11.60 -1.40 3.86
CA LEU A 136 -10.75 -2.02 4.88
C LEU A 136 -9.98 -3.22 4.31
N LEU A 137 -10.65 -4.09 3.55
CA LEU A 137 -10.02 -5.20 2.83
C LEU A 137 -8.94 -4.69 1.87
N SER A 138 -9.26 -3.67 1.10
CA SER A 138 -8.34 -3.10 0.10
C SER A 138 -7.08 -2.50 0.73
N GLU A 139 -7.20 -1.84 1.89
CA GLU A 139 -6.03 -1.31 2.58
C GLU A 139 -5.13 -2.43 3.12
N ASN A 140 -5.71 -3.50 3.71
CA ASN A 140 -4.95 -4.67 4.12
C ASN A 140 -4.20 -5.32 2.94
N VAL A 141 -4.84 -5.42 1.75
CA VAL A 141 -4.18 -5.89 0.51
C VAL A 141 -2.99 -5.00 0.17
N MET A 142 -3.15 -3.68 0.21
CA MET A 142 -2.08 -2.75 -0.18
C MET A 142 -0.93 -2.70 0.84
N LEU A 143 -1.21 -2.81 2.13
CA LEU A 143 -0.19 -2.82 3.18
C LEU A 143 0.60 -4.14 3.17
N SER A 144 -0.07 -5.27 3.07
CA SER A 144 0.60 -6.58 2.97
C SER A 144 1.41 -6.71 1.68
N ALA A 145 0.91 -6.18 0.56
CA ALA A 145 1.69 -6.11 -0.67
C ALA A 145 2.99 -5.33 -0.46
N TRP A 146 2.91 -4.15 0.15
CA TRP A 146 4.07 -3.30 0.41
C TRP A 146 5.11 -3.99 1.30
N SER A 147 4.68 -4.65 2.38
CA SER A 147 5.58 -5.40 3.29
C SER A 147 6.28 -6.57 2.60
N LEU A 148 5.73 -7.08 1.50
CA LEU A 148 6.28 -8.16 0.68
C LEU A 148 7.04 -7.65 -0.57
N GLY A 149 7.33 -6.33 -0.63
CA GLY A 149 8.05 -5.73 -1.77
C GLY A 149 7.22 -5.59 -3.04
N VAL A 150 5.90 -5.70 -2.96
CA VAL A 150 4.96 -5.51 -4.07
C VAL A 150 4.37 -4.11 -4.00
N GLY A 151 4.54 -3.33 -5.07
CA GLY A 151 3.91 -2.03 -5.23
C GLY A 151 2.43 -2.15 -5.57
N SER A 152 1.65 -1.18 -5.11
CA SER A 152 0.21 -1.15 -5.38
C SER A 152 -0.31 0.26 -5.63
N VAL A 153 -1.46 0.36 -6.30
CA VAL A 153 -2.24 1.59 -6.41
C VAL A 153 -3.73 1.29 -6.45
N CYS A 154 -4.51 2.02 -5.67
CA CYS A 154 -5.97 2.01 -5.75
C CYS A 154 -6.42 2.83 -6.96
N LEU A 155 -7.22 2.24 -7.84
CA LEU A 155 -7.64 2.77 -9.13
C LEU A 155 -9.17 2.90 -9.20
N GLY A 156 -9.65 4.13 -9.33
CA GLY A 156 -11.08 4.42 -9.51
C GLY A 156 -11.52 4.40 -10.99
N SER A 157 -10.64 4.80 -11.91
CA SER A 157 -10.99 4.90 -13.33
C SER A 157 -11.40 3.58 -13.98
N PRO A 158 -10.78 2.41 -13.68
CA PRO A 158 -11.24 1.14 -14.22
C PRO A 158 -12.71 0.84 -13.89
N ILE A 159 -13.14 1.21 -12.67
CA ILE A 159 -14.50 0.93 -12.21
C ILE A 159 -15.54 1.72 -13.05
N ARG A 160 -15.20 2.96 -13.44
CA ARG A 160 -16.07 3.75 -14.33
C ARG A 160 -16.29 3.03 -15.66
N TYR A 161 -15.23 2.52 -16.28
CA TYR A 161 -15.31 1.91 -17.61
C TYR A 161 -15.89 0.50 -17.57
N ILE A 162 -15.57 -0.30 -16.55
CA ILE A 162 -16.02 -1.68 -16.46
C ILE A 162 -17.53 -1.78 -16.21
N ARG A 163 -18.12 -0.83 -15.48
CA ARG A 163 -19.56 -0.79 -15.21
C ARG A 163 -20.41 -0.67 -16.48
N ASN A 164 -19.83 -0.10 -17.54
CA ASN A 164 -20.49 0.04 -18.85
C ASN A 164 -20.27 -1.20 -19.74
N SER A 165 -19.52 -2.20 -19.29
CA SER A 165 -19.14 -3.38 -20.07
C SER A 165 -19.71 -4.66 -19.48
N PRO A 166 -20.91 -5.10 -19.91
CA PRO A 166 -21.49 -6.36 -19.44
C PRO A 166 -20.59 -7.57 -19.68
N GLU A 167 -19.91 -7.62 -20.84
CA GLU A 167 -18.99 -8.70 -21.20
C GLU A 167 -17.74 -8.73 -20.25
N ALA A 168 -17.25 -7.58 -19.84
CA ALA A 168 -16.15 -7.48 -18.88
C ALA A 168 -16.60 -7.87 -17.45
N LEU A 169 -17.82 -7.50 -17.06
CA LEU A 169 -18.42 -7.93 -15.79
C LEU A 169 -18.65 -9.44 -15.77
N GLU A 170 -19.15 -10.01 -16.86
CA GLU A 170 -19.31 -11.46 -17.03
C GLU A 170 -17.94 -12.17 -16.94
N MET A 171 -16.90 -11.62 -17.58
CA MET A 171 -15.54 -12.17 -17.50
C MET A 171 -15.01 -12.20 -16.06
N LEU A 172 -15.33 -11.19 -15.25
CA LEU A 172 -14.95 -11.16 -13.82
C LEU A 172 -15.76 -12.15 -12.99
N GLY A 173 -16.98 -12.50 -13.38
CA GLY A 173 -17.79 -13.54 -12.75
C GLY A 173 -18.11 -13.27 -11.29
N PHE A 174 -18.47 -12.04 -10.94
CA PHE A 174 -19.05 -11.73 -9.63
C PHE A 174 -20.45 -12.33 -9.51
N SER A 175 -20.86 -12.66 -8.28
CA SER A 175 -22.21 -13.11 -8.00
C SER A 175 -23.25 -12.05 -8.38
N GLU A 176 -24.45 -12.48 -8.68
CA GLU A 176 -25.59 -11.58 -8.98
C GLU A 176 -25.78 -10.57 -7.83
N GLY A 177 -25.98 -9.31 -8.18
CA GLY A 177 -26.13 -8.22 -7.22
C GLY A 177 -24.85 -7.58 -6.75
N TYR A 178 -23.68 -8.24 -6.88
CA TYR A 178 -22.42 -7.64 -6.51
C TYR A 178 -21.93 -6.61 -7.53
N ASN A 179 -21.45 -5.46 -7.04
CA ASN A 179 -20.95 -4.37 -7.88
C ASN A 179 -19.46 -4.13 -7.65
N PRO A 180 -18.61 -4.15 -8.69
CA PRO A 180 -17.21 -3.77 -8.53
C PRO A 180 -17.11 -2.28 -8.16
N ILE A 181 -16.37 -1.99 -7.08
CA ILE A 181 -16.21 -0.63 -6.55
C ILE A 181 -14.76 -0.19 -6.42
N ILE A 182 -13.84 -1.14 -6.34
CA ILE A 182 -12.40 -0.88 -6.21
C ILE A 182 -11.65 -1.77 -7.21
N CYS A 183 -10.64 -1.20 -7.86
CA CYS A 183 -9.61 -1.93 -8.56
C CYS A 183 -8.25 -1.58 -7.96
N ILE A 184 -7.43 -2.58 -7.64
CA ILE A 184 -6.06 -2.40 -7.16
C ILE A 184 -5.13 -2.95 -8.22
N GLY A 185 -4.24 -2.08 -8.75
CA GLY A 185 -3.13 -2.52 -9.58
C GLY A 185 -1.95 -2.92 -8.68
N LEU A 186 -1.36 -4.09 -8.94
CA LEU A 186 -0.20 -4.62 -8.22
C LEU A 186 0.90 -5.05 -9.18
N GLY A 187 2.13 -5.01 -8.70
CA GLY A 187 3.31 -5.48 -9.44
C GLY A 187 4.60 -5.12 -8.72
N TYR A 188 5.72 -5.63 -9.18
CA TYR A 188 7.03 -5.26 -8.64
C TYR A 188 7.38 -3.83 -9.06
N PRO A 189 7.69 -2.92 -8.12
CA PRO A 189 7.83 -1.49 -8.42
C PRO A 189 9.07 -1.19 -9.26
N MET A 190 8.93 -0.23 -10.19
CA MET A 190 10.01 0.39 -10.96
C MET A 190 10.17 1.90 -10.64
N GLU A 191 9.51 2.37 -9.60
CA GLU A 191 9.60 3.75 -9.11
C GLU A 191 9.57 3.76 -7.58
N ASN A 192 10.07 4.84 -6.99
CA ASN A 192 9.99 5.09 -5.55
C ASN A 192 9.59 6.55 -5.33
N PRO A 193 8.30 6.88 -5.45
CA PRO A 193 7.82 8.25 -5.33
C PRO A 193 7.88 8.75 -3.90
N ASP A 194 8.13 10.05 -3.74
CA ASP A 194 8.11 10.73 -2.45
C ASP A 194 6.74 10.70 -1.77
N ALA A 195 6.76 10.77 -0.45
CA ALA A 195 5.55 10.94 0.34
C ALA A 195 4.92 12.31 0.08
N LYS A 196 3.63 12.33 -0.22
CA LYS A 196 2.88 13.59 -0.27
C LYS A 196 2.50 14.03 1.14
N PRO A 197 2.52 15.34 1.43
CA PRO A 197 2.12 15.85 2.74
C PRO A 197 0.67 15.47 3.07
N ARG A 198 0.38 15.36 4.36
CA ARG A 198 -0.97 15.16 4.89
C ARG A 198 -1.39 16.42 5.64
N ASP A 199 -2.67 16.72 5.58
CA ASP A 199 -3.28 17.84 6.30
C ASP A 199 -3.66 17.38 7.70
N GLU A 200 -2.76 17.60 8.66
CA GLU A 200 -2.93 17.21 10.07
C GLU A 200 -4.01 18.06 10.77
N SER A 201 -4.37 19.22 10.21
CA SER A 201 -5.41 20.07 10.77
C SER A 201 -6.81 19.44 10.77
N LYS A 202 -7.00 18.38 9.99
CA LYS A 202 -8.24 17.60 9.92
C LYS A 202 -8.42 16.60 11.05
N VAL A 203 -7.40 16.42 11.91
CA VAL A 203 -7.46 15.55 13.08
C VAL A 203 -7.56 16.43 14.32
N LYS A 204 -8.62 16.27 15.11
CA LYS A 204 -8.87 17.04 16.33
C LYS A 204 -9.33 16.12 17.45
N PHE A 205 -8.85 16.38 18.66
CA PHE A 205 -9.41 15.80 19.87
C PHE A 205 -10.63 16.64 20.28
N VAL A 206 -11.71 15.95 20.61
CA VAL A 206 -12.92 16.58 21.17
C VAL A 206 -12.82 16.48 22.67
N GLU A 207 -12.78 17.64 23.36
CA GLU A 207 -12.69 17.78 24.82
C GLU A 207 -14.07 18.01 25.42
#